data_4fda211b754dc4a6052211e6bdbc9624
#
_entry.id   4fda211b754dc4a6052211e6bdbc9624
#
_cell.length_a   1.000
_cell.length_b   1.000
_cell.length_c   1.000
_cell.angle_alpha   90.00
_cell.angle_beta   90.00
_cell.angle_gamma   90.00
#
_symmetry.space_group_name_H-M   'P 1'
#
loop_
_entity.id
_entity.type
_entity.pdbx_description
1 polymer ?
#
loop_
_entity_poly.entity_id
_entity_poly.type
_entity_poly.pdbx_seq_one_letter_code
_entity_poly.pdbx_strand_id
1 'polypeptide(L)'
;IYERSDVENRLIEGVETKTGIIFGEIPERTIMVDNGVKYSIDIVDGQKTGFFLDQRDSRKFIAKYINNQTRFLDVFSSSGGFSMSALKNGAKEVVAMDKDSHALELCYENYKLNEFTADFSTIEGDAFLMLNSLAIRNKKFDIITLDPPSLIKKKTEIYKGRDFFLDLCDKSFKLLENGGILGVITCAYHISLQDLIEVTRMSASKNNKLLSVVGINYQPEDHPWILHIPETLYLKALWVKVEER
;
A
#
# COMPACT_ATOMS: atom_id res chain seq x y z
N ILE A 1 19.24 20.16 -1.00
CA ILE A 1 19.03 19.09 -2.02
C ILE A 1 19.88 17.89 -1.63
N TYR A 2 19.24 16.72 -1.52
CA TYR A 2 19.89 15.45 -1.21
C TYR A 2 19.82 14.53 -2.44
N GLU A 3 20.95 13.99 -2.86
CA GLU A 3 21.02 13.03 -3.97
C GLU A 3 20.82 11.61 -3.45
N ARG A 4 19.92 10.87 -4.08
CA ARG A 4 19.69 9.44 -3.89
C ARG A 4 19.81 8.71 -5.23
N SER A 5 21.06 8.52 -5.66
CA SER A 5 21.41 7.83 -6.90
C SER A 5 22.02 6.46 -6.62
N ASP A 6 21.47 5.76 -5.62
CA ASP A 6 21.95 4.48 -5.06
C ASP A 6 21.23 3.24 -5.65
N VAL A 7 20.49 3.41 -6.76
CA VAL A 7 19.79 2.31 -7.42
C VAL A 7 20.74 1.40 -8.21
N GLU A 8 20.59 0.07 -8.03
CA GLU A 8 21.44 -0.94 -8.67
C GLU A 8 21.49 -0.84 -10.21
N ASN A 9 20.41 -0.37 -10.85
CA ASN A 9 20.34 -0.21 -12.30
C ASN A 9 21.42 0.74 -12.84
N ARG A 10 21.89 1.70 -12.06
CA ARG A 10 22.98 2.60 -12.47
C ARG A 10 24.27 1.83 -12.73
N LEU A 11 24.58 0.84 -11.89
CA LEU A 11 25.77 0.00 -12.07
C LEU A 11 25.69 -0.84 -13.37
N ILE A 12 24.47 -1.29 -13.72
CA ILE A 12 24.23 -2.03 -14.97
C ILE A 12 24.48 -1.14 -16.19
N GLU A 13 24.15 0.16 -16.07
CA GLU A 13 24.36 1.18 -17.12
C GLU A 13 25.78 1.77 -17.10
N GLY A 14 26.66 1.29 -16.23
CA GLY A 14 28.04 1.80 -16.07
C GLY A 14 28.13 3.18 -15.42
N VAL A 15 27.08 3.58 -14.68
CA VAL A 15 27.03 4.86 -13.94
C VAL A 15 27.25 4.59 -12.46
N GLU A 16 28.13 5.34 -11.83
CA GLU A 16 28.42 5.20 -10.39
C GLU A 16 27.19 5.55 -9.54
N THR A 17 27.01 4.81 -8.46
CA THR A 17 26.02 5.15 -7.42
C THR A 17 26.52 6.30 -6.58
N LYS A 18 25.63 7.21 -6.19
CA LYS A 18 25.98 8.38 -5.40
C LYS A 18 24.85 8.76 -4.45
N THR A 19 25.20 9.09 -3.21
CA THR A 19 24.30 9.65 -2.20
C THR A 19 24.98 10.80 -1.48
N GLY A 20 24.22 11.78 -1.06
CA GLY A 20 24.74 12.87 -0.24
C GLY A 20 24.08 14.23 -0.49
N ILE A 21 24.50 15.19 0.30
CA ILE A 21 24.00 16.56 0.19
C ILE A 21 24.68 17.24 -1.01
N ILE A 22 23.87 17.72 -1.97
CA ILE A 22 24.33 18.55 -3.09
C ILE A 22 24.26 20.03 -2.72
N PHE A 23 23.23 20.43 -1.97
CA PHE A 23 23.03 21.83 -1.61
C PHE A 23 22.20 21.94 -0.30
N GLY A 24 22.59 22.90 0.56
CA GLY A 24 21.90 23.13 1.85
C GLY A 24 22.25 22.09 2.89
N GLU A 25 21.33 21.87 3.82
CA GLU A 25 21.44 20.90 4.92
C GLU A 25 20.19 20.03 4.99
N ILE A 26 20.29 18.88 5.66
CA ILE A 26 19.15 18.02 5.95
C ILE A 26 18.51 18.56 7.23
N PRO A 27 17.23 18.96 7.21
CA PRO A 27 16.53 19.36 8.42
C PRO A 27 16.37 18.16 9.37
N GLU A 28 16.37 18.40 10.66
CA GLU A 28 16.15 17.38 11.70
C GLU A 28 14.85 16.59 11.44
N ARG A 29 13.87 17.28 10.87
CA ARG A 29 12.58 16.66 10.50
C ARG A 29 12.05 17.27 9.20
N THR A 30 11.75 16.39 8.25
CA THR A 30 11.08 16.78 7.01
C THR A 30 9.59 16.39 7.08
N ILE A 31 8.72 17.40 6.97
CA ILE A 31 7.26 17.18 7.01
C ILE A 31 6.68 17.48 5.64
N MET A 32 5.90 16.53 5.12
CA MET A 32 5.09 16.68 3.92
C MET A 32 3.61 16.69 4.31
N VAL A 33 2.78 17.36 3.51
CA VAL A 33 1.32 17.35 3.67
C VAL A 33 0.69 16.75 2.42
N ASP A 34 -0.12 15.69 2.60
CA ASP A 34 -0.91 15.08 1.54
C ASP A 34 -2.37 14.92 1.98
N ASN A 35 -3.31 15.47 1.21
CA ASN A 35 -4.74 15.46 1.52
C ASN A 35 -5.08 15.93 2.96
N GLY A 36 -4.33 16.91 3.47
CA GLY A 36 -4.52 17.48 4.81
C GLY A 36 -3.98 16.60 5.96
N VAL A 37 -3.19 15.58 5.64
CA VAL A 37 -2.45 14.75 6.60
C VAL A 37 -0.98 15.13 6.56
N LYS A 38 -0.39 15.29 7.73
CA LYS A 38 1.05 15.55 7.89
C LYS A 38 1.80 14.21 7.96
N TYR A 39 2.89 14.11 7.22
CA TYR A 39 3.79 12.96 7.26
C TYR A 39 5.20 13.42 7.56
N SER A 40 5.81 12.87 8.60
CA SER A 40 7.26 12.88 8.77
C SER A 40 7.85 11.92 7.73
N ILE A 41 8.78 12.37 6.94
CA ILE A 41 9.41 11.56 5.90
C ILE A 41 10.92 11.49 6.15
N ASP A 42 11.46 10.29 5.96
CA ASP A 42 12.89 10.05 5.98
C ASP A 42 13.45 10.16 4.56
N ILE A 43 14.15 11.26 4.28
CA ILE A 43 14.73 11.53 2.96
C ILE A 43 16.08 10.83 2.75
N VAL A 44 16.71 10.32 3.81
CA VAL A 44 18.02 9.67 3.78
C VAL A 44 17.88 8.17 3.60
N ASP A 45 17.19 7.51 4.52
CA ASP A 45 17.08 6.05 4.58
C ASP A 45 15.70 5.53 4.14
N GLY A 46 14.69 6.41 4.04
CA GLY A 46 13.34 6.05 3.62
C GLY A 46 13.26 5.48 2.20
N GLN A 47 12.28 4.63 1.95
CA GLN A 47 12.05 4.04 0.63
C GLN A 47 11.70 5.12 -0.40
N LYS A 48 12.15 4.95 -1.66
CA LYS A 48 12.00 5.94 -2.75
C LYS A 48 12.53 7.33 -2.29
N THR A 49 11.66 8.32 -2.28
CA THR A 49 11.92 9.70 -1.82
C THR A 49 11.48 9.94 -0.37
N GLY A 50 11.29 8.86 0.40
CA GLY A 50 10.79 8.89 1.79
C GLY A 50 9.26 8.70 1.90
N PHE A 51 8.53 8.73 0.78
CA PHE A 51 7.08 8.52 0.74
C PHE A 51 6.59 8.05 -0.63
N PHE A 52 5.43 7.36 -0.66
CA PHE A 52 4.79 6.88 -1.89
C PHE A 52 3.78 7.92 -2.40
N LEU A 53 4.25 8.94 -3.11
CA LEU A 53 3.42 10.01 -3.67
C LEU A 53 2.43 9.50 -4.73
N ASP A 54 2.82 8.46 -5.46
CA ASP A 54 2.05 7.82 -6.52
C ASP A 54 0.75 7.15 -6.04
N GLN A 55 0.59 6.92 -4.73
CA GLN A 55 -0.63 6.37 -4.13
C GLN A 55 -1.65 7.44 -3.68
N ARG A 56 -1.41 8.71 -3.94
CA ARG A 56 -2.28 9.81 -3.48
C ARG A 56 -3.74 9.63 -3.90
N ASP A 57 -3.99 9.28 -5.16
CA ASP A 57 -5.34 9.12 -5.69
C ASP A 57 -6.02 7.84 -5.16
N SER A 58 -5.25 6.78 -4.92
CA SER A 58 -5.74 5.57 -4.26
C SER A 58 -6.17 5.85 -2.82
N ARG A 59 -5.36 6.62 -2.06
CA ARG A 59 -5.72 7.07 -0.70
C ARG A 59 -6.99 7.91 -0.70
N LYS A 60 -7.09 8.89 -1.62
CA LYS A 60 -8.28 9.73 -1.80
C LYS A 60 -9.51 8.93 -2.22
N PHE A 61 -9.33 7.91 -3.03
CA PHE A 61 -10.43 7.04 -3.48
C PHE A 61 -11.04 6.30 -2.31
N ILE A 62 -10.22 5.55 -1.54
CA ILE A 62 -10.74 4.71 -0.45
C ILE A 62 -11.30 5.53 0.71
N ALA A 63 -10.80 6.76 0.90
CA ALA A 63 -11.31 7.69 1.91
C ALA A 63 -12.83 7.92 1.83
N LYS A 64 -13.43 7.82 0.63
CA LYS A 64 -14.87 7.97 0.41
C LYS A 64 -15.73 6.91 1.09
N TYR A 65 -15.15 5.76 1.43
CA TYR A 65 -15.84 4.62 2.03
C TYR A 65 -15.60 4.51 3.53
N ILE A 66 -14.83 5.43 4.11
CA ILE A 66 -14.47 5.45 5.52
C ILE A 66 -15.49 6.27 6.32
N ASN A 67 -15.87 5.76 7.48
CA ASN A 67 -16.73 6.42 8.45
C ASN A 67 -16.34 6.02 9.87
N ASN A 68 -17.06 6.56 10.87
CA ASN A 68 -16.77 6.36 12.31
C ASN A 68 -17.07 4.95 12.86
N GLN A 69 -17.42 4.00 12.02
CA GLN A 69 -17.52 2.57 12.37
C GLN A 69 -16.46 1.72 11.67
N THR A 70 -15.74 2.29 10.69
CA THR A 70 -14.80 1.57 9.84
C THR A 70 -13.60 1.05 10.63
N ARG A 71 -13.36 -0.25 10.57
CA ARG A 71 -12.12 -0.93 10.99
C ARG A 71 -11.27 -1.17 9.75
N PHE A 72 -10.11 -0.57 9.72
CA PHE A 72 -9.22 -0.56 8.56
C PHE A 72 -7.95 -1.37 8.83
N LEU A 73 -7.59 -2.26 7.90
CA LEU A 73 -6.32 -2.98 7.92
C LEU A 73 -5.46 -2.54 6.72
N ASP A 74 -4.30 -1.99 7.03
CA ASP A 74 -3.31 -1.56 6.05
C ASP A 74 -2.16 -2.57 6.00
N VAL A 75 -2.14 -3.43 4.99
CA VAL A 75 -1.11 -4.46 4.83
C VAL A 75 -0.04 -3.97 3.87
N PHE A 76 1.22 -4.06 4.28
CA PHE A 76 2.38 -3.41 3.69
C PHE A 76 2.30 -1.88 3.85
N SER A 77 1.99 -1.47 5.06
CA SER A 77 1.63 -0.08 5.39
C SER A 77 2.79 0.91 5.21
N SER A 78 4.04 0.44 5.22
CA SER A 78 5.22 1.32 5.24
C SER A 78 5.08 2.40 6.32
N SER A 79 5.32 3.66 6.02
CA SER A 79 5.14 4.80 6.95
C SER A 79 3.68 5.24 7.16
N GLY A 80 2.70 4.40 6.77
CA GLY A 80 1.28 4.57 7.11
C GLY A 80 0.48 5.47 6.18
N GLY A 81 0.80 5.49 4.88
CA GLY A 81 0.10 6.34 3.93
C GLY A 81 -1.43 6.13 3.91
N PHE A 82 -1.88 4.90 3.75
CA PHE A 82 -3.31 4.55 3.80
C PHE A 82 -3.86 4.61 5.24
N SER A 83 -3.07 4.17 6.23
CA SER A 83 -3.45 4.21 7.65
C SER A 83 -3.80 5.63 8.12
N MET A 84 -2.93 6.60 7.86
CA MET A 84 -3.15 7.99 8.25
C MET A 84 -4.32 8.62 7.47
N SER A 85 -4.47 8.27 6.18
CA SER A 85 -5.64 8.67 5.40
C SER A 85 -6.93 8.11 6.01
N ALA A 86 -6.94 6.86 6.47
CA ALA A 86 -8.10 6.26 7.11
C ALA A 86 -8.46 6.96 8.42
N LEU A 87 -7.49 7.24 9.27
CA LEU A 87 -7.67 7.98 10.52
C LEU A 87 -8.21 9.40 10.28
N LYS A 88 -7.66 10.12 9.30
CA LYS A 88 -8.11 11.46 8.92
C LYS A 88 -9.58 11.49 8.50
N ASN A 89 -10.05 10.43 7.85
CA ASN A 89 -11.43 10.31 7.39
C ASN A 89 -12.36 9.64 8.42
N GLY A 90 -11.90 9.49 9.66
CA GLY A 90 -12.72 9.11 10.79
C GLY A 90 -12.86 7.60 11.01
N ALA A 91 -11.93 6.78 10.53
CA ALA A 91 -11.93 5.36 10.85
C ALA A 91 -11.91 5.14 12.38
N LYS A 92 -12.70 4.18 12.85
CA LYS A 92 -12.82 3.82 14.27
C LYS A 92 -11.56 3.14 14.79
N GLU A 93 -11.04 2.20 14.01
CA GLU A 93 -9.86 1.39 14.34
C GLU A 93 -9.00 1.27 13.08
N VAL A 94 -7.70 1.46 13.21
CA VAL A 94 -6.74 1.24 12.13
C VAL A 94 -5.61 0.36 12.63
N VAL A 95 -5.33 -0.70 11.86
CA VAL A 95 -4.19 -1.58 12.09
C VAL A 95 -3.23 -1.45 10.90
N ALA A 96 -2.03 -0.96 11.15
CA ALA A 96 -0.95 -0.89 10.17
C ALA A 96 -0.03 -2.12 10.32
N MET A 97 0.23 -2.82 9.22
CA MET A 97 1.03 -4.05 9.20
C MET A 97 2.17 -3.93 8.20
N ASP A 98 3.39 -4.13 8.66
CA ASP A 98 4.59 -4.21 7.81
C ASP A 98 5.65 -5.13 8.45
N LYS A 99 6.62 -5.57 7.66
CA LYS A 99 7.79 -6.30 8.17
C LYS A 99 8.93 -5.38 8.60
N ASP A 100 8.90 -4.13 8.19
CA ASP A 100 9.91 -3.12 8.45
C ASP A 100 9.56 -2.35 9.72
N SER A 101 10.28 -2.64 10.82
CA SER A 101 10.07 -1.99 12.11
C SER A 101 10.31 -0.48 12.07
N HIS A 102 11.32 -0.02 11.32
CA HIS A 102 11.60 1.41 11.17
C HIS A 102 10.46 2.15 10.45
N ALA A 103 9.90 1.54 9.40
CA ALA A 103 8.72 2.08 8.73
C ALA A 103 7.51 2.17 9.66
N LEU A 104 7.30 1.16 10.53
CA LEU A 104 6.22 1.18 11.52
C LEU A 104 6.44 2.19 12.65
N GLU A 105 7.69 2.44 13.06
CA GLU A 105 8.02 3.52 13.99
C GLU A 105 7.63 4.88 13.39
N LEU A 106 8.01 5.12 12.14
CA LEU A 106 7.63 6.33 11.41
C LEU A 106 6.11 6.44 11.20
N CYS A 107 5.43 5.32 10.96
CA CYS A 107 3.97 5.25 10.90
C CYS A 107 3.34 5.72 12.23
N TYR A 108 3.86 5.25 13.36
CA TYR A 108 3.39 5.66 14.69
C TYR A 108 3.71 7.13 15.01
N GLU A 109 4.85 7.64 14.57
CA GLU A 109 5.17 9.07 14.64
C GLU A 109 4.16 9.90 13.84
N ASN A 110 3.78 9.44 12.64
CA ASN A 110 2.79 10.10 11.80
C ASN A 110 1.41 10.14 12.46
N TYR A 111 1.02 9.07 13.15
CA TYR A 111 -0.18 9.05 13.98
C TYR A 111 -0.15 10.17 15.04
N LYS A 112 0.94 10.26 15.80
CA LYS A 112 1.11 11.31 16.84
C LYS A 112 1.17 12.72 16.26
N LEU A 113 1.86 12.90 15.13
CA LEU A 113 2.03 14.19 14.46
C LEU A 113 0.70 14.84 14.05
N ASN A 114 -0.29 14.00 13.75
CA ASN A 114 -1.64 14.43 13.36
C ASN A 114 -2.63 14.48 14.53
N GLU A 115 -2.19 14.19 15.76
CA GLU A 115 -3.01 14.22 16.98
C GLU A 115 -4.30 13.40 16.87
N PHE A 116 -4.24 12.26 16.11
CA PHE A 116 -5.38 11.36 15.99
C PHE A 116 -5.69 10.69 17.32
N THR A 117 -6.99 10.45 17.58
CA THR A 117 -7.48 9.87 18.84
C THR A 117 -8.20 8.53 18.65
N ALA A 118 -8.41 8.10 17.40
CA ALA A 118 -8.99 6.79 17.08
C ALA A 118 -8.03 5.65 17.47
N ASP A 119 -8.56 4.45 17.62
CA ASP A 119 -7.76 3.27 17.95
C ASP A 119 -6.76 2.97 16.82
N PHE A 120 -5.48 3.03 17.14
CA PHE A 120 -4.40 2.75 16.21
C PHE A 120 -3.41 1.76 16.79
N SER A 121 -3.04 0.77 16.00
CA SER A 121 -2.00 -0.21 16.36
C SER A 121 -1.15 -0.62 15.18
N THR A 122 0.06 -1.09 15.46
CA THR A 122 0.98 -1.63 14.47
C THR A 122 1.22 -3.12 14.69
N ILE A 123 1.41 -3.87 13.60
CA ILE A 123 1.80 -5.29 13.64
C ILE A 123 3.05 -5.45 12.79
N GLU A 124 4.17 -5.76 13.44
CA GLU A 124 5.41 -6.13 12.77
C GLU A 124 5.42 -7.61 12.40
N GLY A 125 5.73 -7.94 11.15
CA GLY A 125 5.91 -9.31 10.73
C GLY A 125 5.62 -9.59 9.26
N ASP A 126 5.80 -10.86 8.88
CA ASP A 126 5.42 -11.35 7.55
C ASP A 126 3.90 -11.28 7.36
N ALA A 127 3.46 -10.66 6.27
CA ALA A 127 2.04 -10.43 6.00
C ALA A 127 1.22 -11.73 5.99
N PHE A 128 1.72 -12.82 5.41
CA PHE A 128 0.99 -14.09 5.33
C PHE A 128 0.80 -14.74 6.70
N LEU A 129 1.83 -14.66 7.54
CA LEU A 129 1.78 -15.18 8.91
C LEU A 129 0.85 -14.33 9.78
N MET A 130 0.93 -13.01 9.66
CA MET A 130 0.13 -12.09 10.47
C MET A 130 -1.35 -12.11 10.07
N LEU A 131 -1.68 -12.16 8.77
CA LEU A 131 -3.07 -12.35 8.32
C LEU A 131 -3.69 -13.65 8.84
N ASN A 132 -2.92 -14.77 8.83
CA ASN A 132 -3.37 -16.02 9.42
C ASN A 132 -3.59 -15.88 10.94
N SER A 133 -2.68 -15.22 11.65
CA SER A 133 -2.81 -14.98 13.10
C SER A 133 -4.06 -14.17 13.44
N LEU A 134 -4.35 -13.13 12.66
CA LEU A 134 -5.58 -12.33 12.81
C LEU A 134 -6.84 -13.17 12.56
N ALA A 135 -6.82 -14.05 11.54
CA ALA A 135 -7.95 -14.94 11.23
C ALA A 135 -8.22 -15.95 12.37
N ILE A 136 -7.17 -16.53 12.95
CA ILE A 136 -7.28 -17.44 14.12
C ILE A 136 -7.92 -16.70 15.32
N ARG A 137 -7.62 -15.41 15.48
CA ARG A 137 -8.20 -14.56 16.53
C ARG A 137 -9.58 -14.01 16.18
N ASN A 138 -10.18 -14.44 15.06
CA ASN A 138 -11.48 -13.98 14.56
C ASN A 138 -11.57 -12.44 14.41
N LYS A 139 -10.46 -11.79 14.11
CA LYS A 139 -10.46 -10.35 13.79
C LYS A 139 -11.15 -10.12 12.45
N LYS A 140 -11.93 -9.02 12.36
CA LYS A 140 -12.66 -8.63 11.16
C LYS A 140 -12.45 -7.15 10.88
N PHE A 141 -12.42 -6.82 9.58
CA PHE A 141 -12.21 -5.47 9.08
C PHE A 141 -13.24 -5.12 8.01
N ASP A 142 -13.60 -3.86 7.94
CA ASP A 142 -14.53 -3.35 6.94
C ASP A 142 -13.79 -2.97 5.65
N ILE A 143 -12.50 -2.57 5.76
CA ILE A 143 -11.64 -2.26 4.63
C ILE A 143 -10.26 -2.87 4.86
N ILE A 144 -9.71 -3.51 3.82
CA ILE A 144 -8.33 -4.01 3.80
C ILE A 144 -7.64 -3.47 2.55
N THR A 145 -6.44 -2.90 2.71
CA THR A 145 -5.54 -2.54 1.61
C THR A 145 -4.36 -3.50 1.55
N LEU A 146 -4.03 -3.95 0.34
CA LEU A 146 -2.91 -4.81 0.03
C LEU A 146 -2.01 -4.09 -0.99
N ASP A 147 -0.93 -3.45 -0.52
CA ASP A 147 0.00 -2.70 -1.36
C ASP A 147 1.44 -3.24 -1.22
N PRO A 148 1.69 -4.49 -1.66
CA PRO A 148 2.99 -5.11 -1.52
C PRO A 148 4.05 -4.42 -2.38
N PRO A 149 5.34 -4.52 -2.00
CA PRO A 149 6.44 -4.05 -2.82
C PRO A 149 6.48 -4.79 -4.17
N SER A 150 7.13 -4.17 -5.18
CA SER A 150 7.30 -4.80 -6.49
C SER A 150 8.19 -6.04 -6.41
N LEU A 151 7.57 -7.21 -6.31
CA LEU A 151 8.26 -8.51 -6.21
C LEU A 151 8.65 -9.08 -7.59
N ILE A 152 8.07 -8.56 -8.68
CA ILE A 152 8.20 -9.12 -10.03
C ILE A 152 9.06 -8.19 -10.88
N LYS A 153 10.33 -8.55 -11.00
CA LYS A 153 11.30 -7.80 -11.81
C LYS A 153 11.39 -8.30 -13.26
N LYS A 154 10.96 -9.54 -13.53
CA LYS A 154 11.08 -10.18 -14.85
C LYS A 154 9.76 -10.80 -15.31
N LYS A 155 9.50 -10.75 -16.61
CA LYS A 155 8.32 -11.35 -17.23
C LYS A 155 8.16 -12.85 -16.93
N THR A 156 9.27 -13.56 -16.78
CA THR A 156 9.30 -15.00 -16.43
C THR A 156 8.78 -15.31 -15.03
N GLU A 157 8.62 -14.30 -14.17
CA GLU A 157 8.17 -14.45 -12.78
C GLU A 157 6.68 -14.11 -12.59
N ILE A 158 5.94 -13.80 -13.66
CA ILE A 158 4.51 -13.43 -13.58
C ILE A 158 3.70 -14.46 -12.80
N TYR A 159 3.94 -15.76 -13.00
CA TYR A 159 3.22 -16.81 -12.29
C TYR A 159 3.43 -16.74 -10.78
N LYS A 160 4.66 -16.49 -10.32
CA LYS A 160 4.95 -16.31 -8.89
C LYS A 160 4.21 -15.08 -8.32
N GLY A 161 4.15 -14.00 -9.10
CA GLY A 161 3.39 -12.81 -8.71
C GLY A 161 1.89 -13.09 -8.61
N ARG A 162 1.32 -13.82 -9.55
CA ARG A 162 -0.09 -14.22 -9.52
C ARG A 162 -0.40 -15.10 -8.31
N ASP A 163 0.44 -16.10 -8.03
CA ASP A 163 0.29 -16.98 -6.86
C ASP A 163 0.39 -16.20 -5.55
N PHE A 164 1.32 -15.24 -5.48
CA PHE A 164 1.46 -14.34 -4.34
C PHE A 164 0.18 -13.54 -4.07
N PHE A 165 -0.38 -12.89 -5.10
CA PHE A 165 -1.64 -12.13 -4.93
C PHE A 165 -2.83 -13.05 -4.66
N LEU A 166 -2.87 -14.25 -5.24
CA LEU A 166 -3.93 -15.23 -4.99
C LEU A 166 -3.96 -15.62 -3.50
N ASP A 167 -2.81 -15.97 -2.91
CA ASP A 167 -2.72 -16.35 -1.50
C ASP A 167 -2.99 -15.15 -0.57
N LEU A 168 -2.52 -13.97 -0.93
CA LEU A 168 -2.75 -12.74 -0.17
C LEU A 168 -4.25 -12.40 -0.11
N CYS A 169 -4.96 -12.47 -1.24
CA CYS A 169 -6.41 -12.30 -1.31
C CYS A 169 -7.16 -13.38 -0.52
N ASP A 170 -6.74 -14.66 -0.62
CA ASP A 170 -7.34 -15.79 0.11
C ASP A 170 -7.36 -15.57 1.63
N LYS A 171 -6.24 -15.09 2.17
CA LYS A 171 -6.13 -14.78 3.60
C LYS A 171 -6.96 -13.54 3.97
N SER A 172 -7.00 -12.53 3.11
CA SER A 172 -7.71 -11.28 3.37
C SER A 172 -9.23 -11.46 3.35
N PHE A 173 -9.77 -12.31 2.48
CA PHE A 173 -11.22 -12.60 2.46
C PHE A 173 -11.73 -13.21 3.75
N LYS A 174 -10.89 -13.92 4.50
CA LYS A 174 -11.23 -14.47 5.82
C LYS A 174 -11.37 -13.39 6.90
N LEU A 175 -10.77 -12.23 6.68
CA LEU A 175 -10.74 -11.10 7.61
C LEU A 175 -11.75 -10.02 7.26
N LEU A 176 -12.33 -10.04 6.06
CA LEU A 176 -13.31 -9.03 5.65
C LEU A 176 -14.70 -9.34 6.21
N GLU A 177 -15.38 -8.28 6.62
CA GLU A 177 -16.82 -8.32 6.89
C GLU A 177 -17.62 -8.41 5.59
N ASN A 178 -18.85 -8.90 5.71
CA ASN A 178 -19.79 -8.87 4.59
C ASN A 178 -20.11 -7.42 4.20
N GLY A 179 -19.97 -7.09 2.92
CA GLY A 179 -20.07 -5.71 2.42
C GLY A 179 -18.77 -4.90 2.53
N GLY A 180 -17.70 -5.50 3.06
CA GLY A 180 -16.39 -4.85 3.19
C GLY A 180 -15.68 -4.63 1.84
N ILE A 181 -14.63 -3.83 1.84
CA ILE A 181 -13.87 -3.48 0.64
C ILE A 181 -12.45 -4.02 0.73
N LEU A 182 -12.00 -4.69 -0.35
CA LEU A 182 -10.63 -5.09 -0.56
C LEU A 182 -9.99 -4.20 -1.64
N GLY A 183 -8.89 -3.56 -1.30
CA GLY A 183 -7.99 -2.91 -2.25
C GLY A 183 -6.81 -3.83 -2.57
N VAL A 184 -6.65 -4.21 -3.85
CA VAL A 184 -5.52 -5.01 -4.34
C VAL A 184 -4.68 -4.14 -5.26
N ILE A 185 -3.46 -3.82 -4.83
CA ILE A 185 -2.61 -2.81 -5.46
C ILE A 185 -1.29 -3.46 -5.90
N THR A 186 -0.76 -3.02 -7.02
CA THR A 186 0.57 -3.42 -7.49
C THR A 186 1.26 -2.28 -8.21
N CYS A 187 2.56 -2.10 -7.90
CA CYS A 187 3.46 -1.26 -8.69
C CYS A 187 4.36 -2.08 -9.64
N ALA A 188 4.13 -3.38 -9.77
CA ALA A 188 4.87 -4.22 -10.69
C ALA A 188 4.34 -4.06 -12.13
N TYR A 189 5.18 -3.57 -13.05
CA TYR A 189 4.81 -3.42 -14.46
C TYR A 189 4.28 -4.73 -15.08
N HIS A 190 4.95 -5.85 -14.79
CA HIS A 190 4.61 -7.16 -15.38
C HIS A 190 3.31 -7.79 -14.86
N ILE A 191 2.72 -7.27 -13.79
CA ILE A 191 1.38 -7.67 -13.33
C ILE A 191 0.37 -6.69 -13.90
N SER A 192 -0.45 -7.15 -14.81
CA SER A 192 -1.50 -6.34 -15.43
C SER A 192 -2.72 -6.17 -14.51
N LEU A 193 -3.59 -5.20 -14.82
CA LEU A 193 -4.89 -5.09 -14.15
C LEU A 193 -5.72 -6.36 -14.35
N GLN A 194 -5.65 -6.99 -15.54
CA GLN A 194 -6.35 -8.23 -15.83
C GLN A 194 -5.86 -9.38 -14.93
N ASP A 195 -4.54 -9.45 -14.64
CA ASP A 195 -4.00 -10.43 -13.70
C ASP A 195 -4.57 -10.21 -12.30
N LEU A 196 -4.62 -8.96 -11.81
CA LEU A 196 -5.23 -8.65 -10.50
C LEU A 196 -6.71 -9.05 -10.45
N ILE A 197 -7.49 -8.72 -11.49
CA ILE A 197 -8.91 -9.09 -11.60
C ILE A 197 -9.06 -10.62 -11.53
N GLU A 198 -8.24 -11.35 -12.28
CA GLU A 198 -8.34 -12.81 -12.35
C GLU A 198 -7.97 -13.48 -11.03
N VAL A 199 -6.84 -13.13 -10.41
CA VAL A 199 -6.43 -13.74 -9.14
C VAL A 199 -7.39 -13.39 -8.01
N THR A 200 -7.90 -12.16 -7.97
CA THR A 200 -8.89 -11.74 -6.97
C THR A 200 -10.20 -12.50 -7.13
N ARG A 201 -10.69 -12.66 -8.37
CA ARG A 201 -11.88 -13.44 -8.70
C ARG A 201 -11.73 -14.93 -8.36
N MET A 202 -10.56 -15.52 -8.67
CA MET A 202 -10.27 -16.93 -8.34
C MET A 202 -10.27 -17.16 -6.84
N SER A 203 -9.61 -16.29 -6.09
CA SER A 203 -9.57 -16.34 -4.62
C SER A 203 -10.97 -16.15 -4.01
N ALA A 204 -11.78 -15.20 -4.53
CA ALA A 204 -13.15 -15.00 -4.09
C ALA A 204 -14.03 -16.25 -4.30
N SER A 205 -13.92 -16.88 -5.48
CA SER A 205 -14.66 -18.11 -5.78
C SER A 205 -14.31 -19.24 -4.81
N LYS A 206 -13.04 -19.39 -4.45
CA LYS A 206 -12.56 -20.35 -3.45
C LYS A 206 -13.12 -20.09 -2.05
N ASN A 207 -13.34 -18.81 -1.70
CA ASN A 207 -13.86 -18.38 -0.40
C ASN A 207 -15.39 -18.15 -0.40
N ASN A 208 -16.08 -18.58 -1.45
CA ASN A 208 -17.55 -18.42 -1.59
C ASN A 208 -18.00 -16.96 -1.48
N LYS A 209 -17.24 -16.03 -2.11
CA LYS A 209 -17.52 -14.60 -2.12
C LYS A 209 -17.98 -14.13 -3.50
N LEU A 210 -18.86 -13.13 -3.51
CA LEU A 210 -19.25 -12.36 -4.68
C LEU A 210 -18.54 -11.01 -4.63
N LEU A 211 -17.99 -10.58 -5.77
CA LEU A 211 -17.25 -9.33 -5.87
C LEU A 211 -17.92 -8.34 -6.82
N SER A 212 -18.06 -7.10 -6.37
CA SER A 212 -18.43 -5.96 -7.19
C SER A 212 -17.26 -4.99 -7.29
N VAL A 213 -16.79 -4.67 -8.49
CA VAL A 213 -15.73 -3.66 -8.67
C VAL A 213 -16.32 -2.29 -8.34
N VAL A 214 -15.76 -1.61 -7.35
CA VAL A 214 -16.17 -0.26 -6.93
C VAL A 214 -15.24 0.82 -7.45
N GLY A 215 -14.05 0.46 -7.92
CA GLY A 215 -13.12 1.41 -8.55
C GLY A 215 -11.84 0.76 -9.06
N ILE A 216 -11.18 1.51 -9.93
CA ILE A 216 -9.85 1.22 -10.45
C ILE A 216 -9.09 2.53 -10.45
N ASN A 217 -7.87 2.55 -9.88
CA ASN A 217 -6.98 3.69 -9.91
C ASN A 217 -5.64 3.31 -10.55
N TYR A 218 -5.03 4.29 -11.17
CA TYR A 218 -3.65 4.29 -11.66
C TYR A 218 -2.87 5.35 -10.90
N GLN A 219 -1.60 5.56 -11.26
CA GLN A 219 -0.80 6.65 -10.73
C GLN A 219 -1.44 8.02 -11.05
N PRO A 220 -1.28 9.02 -10.15
CA PRO A 220 -1.87 10.36 -10.33
C PRO A 220 -1.18 11.17 -11.43
N GLU A 221 -1.76 12.33 -11.78
CA GLU A 221 -1.30 13.19 -12.89
C GLU A 221 0.15 13.67 -12.77
N ASP A 222 0.68 13.80 -11.56
CA ASP A 222 2.09 14.15 -11.31
C ASP A 222 3.06 12.97 -11.53
N HIS A 223 2.54 11.78 -11.80
CA HIS A 223 3.28 10.59 -12.24
C HIS A 223 2.75 10.17 -13.63
N PRO A 224 2.91 11.01 -14.68
CA PRO A 224 2.33 10.73 -15.98
C PRO A 224 2.91 9.47 -16.61
N TRP A 225 2.06 8.69 -17.27
CA TRP A 225 2.51 7.58 -18.09
C TRP A 225 2.49 7.97 -19.57
N ILE A 226 3.41 7.42 -20.33
CA ILE A 226 3.68 7.79 -21.72
C ILE A 226 3.14 6.68 -22.63
N LEU A 227 2.20 7.00 -23.53
CA LEU A 227 1.57 6.02 -24.41
C LEU A 227 2.57 5.20 -25.23
N HIS A 228 3.67 5.83 -25.67
CA HIS A 228 4.73 5.17 -26.43
C HIS A 228 5.69 4.34 -25.58
N ILE A 229 5.61 4.44 -24.24
CA ILE A 229 6.43 3.73 -23.26
C ILE A 229 5.49 3.10 -22.23
N PRO A 230 4.83 1.97 -22.58
CA PRO A 230 3.79 1.37 -21.74
C PRO A 230 4.31 0.94 -20.36
N GLU A 231 5.62 0.74 -20.21
CA GLU A 231 6.28 0.44 -18.93
C GLU A 231 6.09 1.53 -17.88
N THR A 232 5.81 2.76 -18.32
CA THR A 232 5.53 3.87 -17.41
C THR A 232 4.16 3.79 -16.74
N LEU A 233 3.23 2.94 -17.21
CA LEU A 233 1.99 2.60 -16.52
C LEU A 233 2.24 1.44 -15.55
N TYR A 234 2.79 1.74 -14.40
CA TYR A 234 3.24 0.72 -13.44
C TYR A 234 2.26 0.48 -12.29
N LEU A 235 1.52 1.51 -11.82
CA LEU A 235 0.60 1.40 -10.69
C LEU A 235 -0.79 0.98 -11.15
N LYS A 236 -1.36 -0.03 -10.51
CA LYS A 236 -2.76 -0.46 -10.67
C LYS A 236 -3.32 -0.77 -9.30
N ALA A 237 -4.47 -0.19 -8.98
CA ALA A 237 -5.23 -0.46 -7.77
C ALA A 237 -6.65 -0.90 -8.16
N LEU A 238 -7.00 -2.13 -7.81
CA LEU A 238 -8.32 -2.71 -7.97
C LEU A 238 -9.05 -2.67 -6.63
N TRP A 239 -10.24 -2.08 -6.60
CA TRP A 239 -11.08 -1.99 -5.41
C TRP A 239 -12.35 -2.80 -5.62
N VAL A 240 -12.60 -3.76 -4.75
CA VAL A 240 -13.77 -4.62 -4.82
C VAL A 240 -14.54 -4.62 -3.52
N LYS A 241 -15.87 -4.49 -3.61
CA LYS A 241 -16.79 -4.76 -2.52
C LYS A 241 -17.04 -6.26 -2.47
N VAL A 242 -17.00 -6.82 -1.26
CA VAL A 242 -17.04 -8.27 -1.01
C VAL A 242 -18.33 -8.62 -0.30
N GLU A 243 -19.09 -9.54 -0.85
CA GLU A 243 -20.36 -10.01 -0.28
C GLU A 243 -20.33 -11.55 -0.16
N GLU A 244 -21.08 -12.10 0.81
CA GLU A 244 -21.30 -13.53 0.91
C GLU A 244 -22.13 -14.00 -0.32
N ARG A 245 -21.81 -15.19 -0.83
CA ARG A 245 -22.49 -15.77 -1.99
C ARG A 245 -23.64 -16.66 -1.55
#